data_79dc5fc8caf5a15f54659659c5a7a090
#
_entry.id   79dc5fc8caf5a15f54659659c5a7a090
#
_cell.length_a   1.000
_cell.length_b   1.000
_cell.length_c   1.000
_cell.angle_alpha   90.00
_cell.angle_beta   90.00
_cell.angle_gamma   90.00
#
_symmetry.space_group_name_H-M   'P 1'
#
loop_
_entity.id
_entity.type
_entity.pdbx_description
1 polymer ?
#
loop_
_entity_poly.entity_id
_entity_poly.type
_entity_poly.pdbx_seq_one_letter_code
_entity_poly.pdbx_strand_id
1 'polypeptide(L)'
;DSKSETVSPVPLPKSGPSQAHTEQALDMLRNAERPLAIAGGLIKGPECMAALTAFAETFDVPIASPQRRFHVFNSQHSHAAGRLPNRAPAPLLDLMKTTDLMLIIGDRGGPSMSQSFTFPRAPKPDHPLIHVWPDAQEIGRLWHPTLGIACDPEEFLKTMLAAGGGGKDRSGWVKELNDAHKNVMTWTPVSSNDGVVFGHVIQEIGKHLTENAVVTTDAGNFSSWPSQFLHLTQKNDFLGATVGAMGPGVPCAVAGGLSTPGRQVVAFCGDGGVMMTGNELATAVQYGVPLKLFIANNSAYGTIRMHQAKNFPGRVTATELRNPDFAAWGESFGAKGFLIQNESEVAETVAAAFKHDGAAVVETRISLNHISPSTTIEAIESS
;
A
#
# COMPACT_ATOMS: atom_id res chain seq x y z
N ASP A 1 28.76 11.31 35.54
CA ASP A 1 28.80 11.50 34.06
C ASP A 1 29.18 10.18 33.40
N SER A 2 28.20 9.31 33.14
CA SER A 2 28.40 8.14 32.31
C SER A 2 28.44 8.61 30.84
N LYS A 3 29.63 8.70 30.27
CA LYS A 3 29.77 8.79 28.82
C LYS A 3 29.20 7.50 28.24
N SER A 4 28.00 7.57 27.64
CA SER A 4 27.50 6.44 26.86
C SER A 4 28.40 6.31 25.62
N GLU A 5 29.22 5.26 25.60
CA GLU A 5 29.89 4.90 24.34
C GLU A 5 28.85 4.56 23.31
N THR A 6 28.80 5.30 22.20
CA THR A 6 28.00 4.96 21.04
C THR A 6 28.59 3.73 20.39
N VAL A 7 27.99 2.58 20.65
CA VAL A 7 28.36 1.34 19.97
C VAL A 7 27.78 1.38 18.55
N SER A 8 28.65 1.25 17.54
CA SER A 8 28.20 1.13 16.15
C SER A 8 27.41 -0.16 15.97
N PRO A 9 26.26 -0.14 15.25
CA PRO A 9 25.51 -1.34 14.96
C PRO A 9 26.38 -2.36 14.21
N VAL A 10 26.32 -3.61 14.62
CA VAL A 10 26.96 -4.70 13.88
C VAL A 10 26.11 -5.01 12.64
N PRO A 11 26.69 -5.01 11.43
CA PRO A 11 25.97 -5.42 10.23
C PRO A 11 25.48 -6.86 10.37
N LEU A 12 24.17 -7.09 10.17
CA LEU A 12 23.65 -8.45 10.13
C LEU A 12 24.10 -9.14 8.85
N PRO A 13 24.61 -10.38 8.92
CA PRO A 13 24.98 -11.12 7.72
C PRO A 13 23.74 -11.42 6.88
N LYS A 14 23.85 -11.25 5.57
CA LYS A 14 22.82 -11.64 4.60
C LYS A 14 23.18 -13.00 4.02
N SER A 15 22.27 -13.96 4.08
CA SER A 15 22.44 -15.27 3.45
C SER A 15 21.91 -15.24 2.01
N GLY A 16 22.68 -15.78 1.07
CA GLY A 16 22.23 -16.03 -0.30
C GLY A 16 21.63 -17.43 -0.47
N PRO A 17 20.95 -17.70 -1.60
CA PRO A 17 20.47 -19.04 -1.93
C PRO A 17 21.66 -19.97 -2.23
N SER A 18 21.51 -21.28 -1.98
CA SER A 18 22.49 -22.28 -2.44
C SER A 18 22.48 -22.38 -3.97
N GLN A 19 23.57 -22.89 -4.55
CA GLN A 19 23.63 -23.12 -5.99
C GLN A 19 22.50 -24.04 -6.48
N ALA A 20 22.18 -25.11 -5.76
CA ALA A 20 21.11 -26.03 -6.10
C ALA A 20 19.72 -25.33 -6.09
N HIS A 21 19.48 -24.48 -5.09
CA HIS A 21 18.23 -23.71 -5.04
C HIS A 21 18.13 -22.68 -6.17
N THR A 22 19.25 -22.06 -6.54
CA THR A 22 19.32 -21.12 -7.67
C THR A 22 19.00 -21.80 -8.98
N GLU A 23 19.66 -22.94 -9.25
CA GLU A 23 19.43 -23.73 -10.46
C GLU A 23 17.97 -24.20 -10.56
N GLN A 24 17.40 -24.72 -9.46
CA GLN A 24 16.01 -25.15 -9.43
C GLN A 24 15.04 -23.98 -9.66
N ALA A 25 15.27 -22.81 -9.03
CA ALA A 25 14.45 -21.63 -9.25
C ALA A 25 14.51 -21.14 -10.70
N LEU A 26 15.72 -21.14 -11.30
CA LEU A 26 15.89 -20.79 -12.72
C LEU A 26 15.18 -21.77 -13.64
N ASP A 27 15.26 -23.06 -13.37
CA ASP A 27 14.59 -24.08 -14.20
C ASP A 27 13.06 -23.95 -14.11
N MET A 28 12.50 -23.71 -12.90
CA MET A 28 11.09 -23.44 -12.75
C MET A 28 10.67 -22.18 -13.52
N LEU A 29 11.47 -21.11 -13.42
CA LEU A 29 11.19 -19.84 -14.08
C LEU A 29 11.31 -19.96 -15.61
N ARG A 30 12.32 -20.68 -16.14
CA ARG A 30 12.48 -20.91 -17.60
C ARG A 30 11.32 -21.71 -18.21
N ASN A 31 10.73 -22.61 -17.44
CA ASN A 31 9.62 -23.44 -17.90
C ASN A 31 8.26 -22.75 -17.84
N ALA A 32 8.08 -21.74 -16.95
CA ALA A 32 6.84 -21.02 -16.81
C ALA A 32 6.51 -20.17 -18.04
N GLU A 33 5.23 -20.09 -18.39
CA GLU A 33 4.70 -19.21 -19.44
C GLU A 33 4.11 -17.93 -18.85
N ARG A 34 3.53 -18.04 -17.66
CA ARG A 34 2.78 -16.98 -16.96
C ARG A 34 3.27 -16.81 -15.50
N PRO A 35 4.55 -16.54 -15.26
CA PRO A 35 5.03 -16.31 -13.90
C PRO A 35 4.48 -15.02 -13.33
N LEU A 36 4.28 -14.98 -12.00
CA LEU A 36 3.90 -13.79 -11.24
C LEU A 36 4.74 -13.72 -9.97
N ALA A 37 5.35 -12.58 -9.70
CA ALA A 37 6.04 -12.36 -8.43
C ALA A 37 5.25 -11.40 -7.53
N ILE A 38 5.15 -11.72 -6.24
CA ILE A 38 4.65 -10.86 -5.18
C ILE A 38 5.84 -10.39 -4.37
N ALA A 39 6.14 -9.09 -4.44
CA ALA A 39 7.27 -8.46 -3.77
C ALA A 39 6.85 -7.84 -2.44
N GLY A 40 7.34 -8.38 -1.33
CA GLY A 40 6.88 -8.06 0.01
C GLY A 40 7.68 -7.01 0.78
N GLY A 41 7.42 -6.93 2.07
CA GLY A 41 7.93 -5.88 2.95
C GLY A 41 9.43 -5.96 3.27
N LEU A 42 10.12 -7.04 2.91
CA LEU A 42 11.59 -7.12 3.02
C LEU A 42 12.31 -6.61 1.77
N ILE A 43 11.60 -6.25 0.71
CA ILE A 43 12.17 -5.47 -0.39
C ILE A 43 12.35 -4.03 0.11
N LYS A 44 13.55 -3.72 0.58
CA LYS A 44 13.87 -2.44 1.23
C LYS A 44 15.17 -1.86 0.71
N GLY A 45 15.20 -0.54 0.65
CA GLY A 45 16.37 0.20 0.20
C GLY A 45 16.54 0.21 -1.32
N PRO A 46 17.28 1.20 -1.83
CA PRO A 46 17.36 1.46 -3.26
C PRO A 46 18.03 0.30 -4.03
N GLU A 47 19.00 -0.38 -3.44
CA GLU A 47 19.71 -1.50 -4.10
C GLU A 47 18.79 -2.72 -4.30
N CYS A 48 18.06 -3.11 -3.26
CA CYS A 48 17.12 -4.24 -3.33
C CYS A 48 15.97 -3.93 -4.32
N MET A 49 15.45 -2.71 -4.30
CA MET A 49 14.39 -2.27 -5.22
C MET A 49 14.89 -2.22 -6.68
N ALA A 50 16.13 -1.77 -6.90
CA ALA A 50 16.76 -1.81 -8.22
C ALA A 50 16.97 -3.24 -8.71
N ALA A 51 17.42 -4.15 -7.83
CA ALA A 51 17.57 -5.57 -8.16
C ALA A 51 16.20 -6.22 -8.50
N LEU A 52 15.12 -5.84 -7.81
CA LEU A 52 13.77 -6.31 -8.15
C LEU A 52 13.33 -5.83 -9.54
N THR A 53 13.61 -4.57 -9.88
CA THR A 53 13.30 -4.04 -11.21
C THR A 53 14.09 -4.76 -12.30
N ALA A 54 15.39 -4.90 -12.10
CA ALA A 54 16.25 -5.65 -13.04
C ALA A 54 15.82 -7.13 -13.19
N PHE A 55 15.38 -7.76 -12.10
CA PHE A 55 14.83 -9.12 -12.14
C PHE A 55 13.56 -9.19 -12.98
N ALA A 56 12.62 -8.27 -12.78
CA ALA A 56 11.39 -8.20 -13.54
C ALA A 56 11.67 -8.09 -15.05
N GLU A 57 12.58 -7.19 -15.43
CA GLU A 57 12.96 -6.95 -16.83
C GLU A 57 13.75 -8.10 -17.45
N THR A 58 14.72 -8.67 -16.68
CA THR A 58 15.61 -9.74 -17.21
C THR A 58 14.84 -11.04 -17.47
N PHE A 59 13.85 -11.32 -16.64
CA PHE A 59 13.10 -12.58 -16.69
C PHE A 59 11.66 -12.42 -17.21
N ASP A 60 11.25 -11.24 -17.65
CA ASP A 60 9.86 -10.93 -18.05
C ASP A 60 8.84 -11.40 -17.00
N VAL A 61 9.05 -11.01 -15.74
CA VAL A 61 8.18 -11.39 -14.62
C VAL A 61 7.39 -10.18 -14.13
N PRO A 62 6.07 -10.19 -14.26
CA PRO A 62 5.22 -9.15 -13.68
C PRO A 62 5.30 -9.15 -12.14
N ILE A 63 5.32 -7.96 -11.54
CA ILE A 63 5.45 -7.76 -10.10
C ILE A 63 4.15 -7.22 -9.51
N ALA A 64 3.59 -7.94 -8.54
CA ALA A 64 2.48 -7.47 -7.70
C ALA A 64 3.00 -7.01 -6.33
N SER A 65 2.36 -5.97 -5.79
CA SER A 65 2.69 -5.42 -4.48
C SER A 65 1.58 -5.72 -3.46
N PRO A 66 1.88 -6.31 -2.29
CA PRO A 66 0.88 -6.62 -1.29
C PRO A 66 0.42 -5.39 -0.52
N GLN A 67 -0.63 -5.55 0.28
CA GLN A 67 -1.21 -4.51 1.12
C GLN A 67 -0.13 -3.73 1.89
N ARG A 68 -0.20 -2.42 1.81
CA ARG A 68 0.70 -1.46 2.50
C ARG A 68 2.18 -1.55 2.09
N ARG A 69 2.46 -2.13 0.93
CA ARG A 69 3.80 -2.19 0.32
C ARG A 69 3.77 -1.71 -1.14
N PHE A 70 2.86 -0.79 -1.45
CA PHE A 70 2.58 -0.37 -2.83
C PHE A 70 3.72 0.40 -3.50
N HIS A 71 4.69 0.86 -2.73
CA HIS A 71 5.90 1.56 -3.21
C HIS A 71 7.07 0.63 -3.55
N VAL A 72 7.03 -0.66 -3.20
CA VAL A 72 8.16 -1.57 -3.45
C VAL A 72 8.44 -1.79 -4.93
N PHE A 73 7.46 -1.53 -5.77
CA PHE A 73 7.61 -1.53 -7.23
C PHE A 73 6.88 -0.32 -7.83
N ASN A 74 7.51 0.33 -8.82
CA ASN A 74 6.92 1.49 -9.47
C ASN A 74 5.59 1.12 -10.15
N SER A 75 4.49 1.72 -9.72
CA SER A 75 3.14 1.41 -10.22
C SER A 75 2.93 1.76 -11.71
N GLN A 76 3.82 2.59 -12.30
CA GLN A 76 3.77 2.95 -13.71
C GLN A 76 4.74 2.14 -14.57
N HIS A 77 5.52 1.23 -13.98
CA HIS A 77 6.45 0.39 -14.71
C HIS A 77 5.71 -0.60 -15.62
N SER A 78 6.29 -0.95 -16.77
CA SER A 78 5.68 -1.91 -17.71
C SER A 78 5.43 -3.30 -17.11
N HIS A 79 6.25 -3.70 -16.13
CA HIS A 79 6.11 -4.97 -15.40
C HIS A 79 5.27 -4.87 -14.12
N ALA A 80 4.60 -3.73 -13.85
CA ALA A 80 3.70 -3.65 -12.72
C ALA A 80 2.43 -4.48 -12.99
N ALA A 81 2.24 -5.54 -12.19
CA ALA A 81 1.09 -6.42 -12.28
C ALA A 81 -0.08 -5.94 -11.41
N GLY A 82 0.15 -4.97 -10.53
CA GLY A 82 -0.88 -4.39 -9.70
C GLY A 82 -0.68 -4.57 -8.21
N ARG A 83 -1.74 -4.26 -7.48
CA ARG A 83 -1.75 -4.25 -6.01
C ARG A 83 -2.69 -5.31 -5.50
N LEU A 84 -2.29 -5.96 -4.41
CA LEU A 84 -3.08 -6.93 -3.67
C LEU A 84 -3.53 -6.31 -2.33
N PRO A 85 -4.55 -5.43 -2.33
CA PRO A 85 -5.18 -4.96 -1.10
C PRO A 85 -5.98 -6.10 -0.44
N ASN A 86 -6.58 -5.87 0.73
CA ASN A 86 -7.42 -6.87 1.43
C ASN A 86 -8.51 -7.49 0.54
N ARG A 87 -8.98 -6.72 -0.45
CA ARG A 87 -9.88 -7.18 -1.52
C ARG A 87 -9.37 -6.60 -2.82
N ALA A 88 -8.65 -7.40 -3.56
CA ALA A 88 -8.22 -7.02 -4.90
C ALA A 88 -9.44 -6.98 -5.85
N PRO A 89 -9.47 -6.02 -6.78
CA PRO A 89 -10.51 -5.98 -7.82
C PRO A 89 -10.58 -7.30 -8.58
N ALA A 90 -11.80 -7.86 -8.70
CA ALA A 90 -12.00 -9.19 -9.25
C ALA A 90 -11.39 -9.39 -10.66
N PRO A 91 -11.52 -8.45 -11.61
CA PRO A 91 -10.94 -8.66 -12.95
C PRO A 91 -9.42 -8.84 -12.92
N LEU A 92 -8.72 -8.06 -12.09
CA LEU A 92 -7.27 -8.18 -11.93
C LEU A 92 -6.89 -9.47 -11.19
N LEU A 93 -7.60 -9.81 -10.11
CA LEU A 93 -7.34 -11.01 -9.34
C LEU A 93 -7.59 -12.28 -10.14
N ASP A 94 -8.67 -12.31 -10.95
CA ASP A 94 -8.99 -13.48 -11.77
C ASP A 94 -7.96 -13.68 -12.88
N LEU A 95 -7.42 -12.60 -13.44
CA LEU A 95 -6.29 -12.70 -14.36
C LEU A 95 -5.03 -13.22 -13.65
N MET A 96 -4.70 -12.69 -12.46
CA MET A 96 -3.55 -13.19 -11.67
C MET A 96 -3.65 -14.68 -11.33
N LYS A 97 -4.87 -15.20 -11.13
CA LYS A 97 -5.11 -16.64 -10.88
C LYS A 97 -4.76 -17.55 -12.07
N THR A 98 -4.57 -17.00 -13.26
CA THR A 98 -4.15 -17.77 -14.44
C THR A 98 -2.62 -17.95 -14.52
N THR A 99 -1.87 -17.50 -13.50
CA THR A 99 -0.42 -17.75 -13.38
C THR A 99 -0.12 -19.25 -13.37
N ASP A 100 1.01 -19.65 -13.89
CA ASP A 100 1.51 -21.03 -13.84
C ASP A 100 2.72 -21.22 -12.91
N LEU A 101 3.29 -20.12 -12.43
CA LEU A 101 4.34 -20.08 -11.41
C LEU A 101 4.20 -18.82 -10.57
N MET A 102 4.13 -18.98 -9.26
CA MET A 102 4.13 -17.86 -8.32
C MET A 102 5.46 -17.79 -7.57
N LEU A 103 5.98 -16.56 -7.43
CA LEU A 103 7.11 -16.27 -6.56
C LEU A 103 6.63 -15.33 -5.44
N ILE A 104 6.89 -15.67 -4.19
CA ILE A 104 6.70 -14.76 -3.05
C ILE A 104 8.09 -14.40 -2.55
N ILE A 105 8.47 -13.13 -2.74
CA ILE A 105 9.82 -12.64 -2.45
C ILE A 105 9.75 -11.60 -1.33
N GLY A 106 10.29 -11.94 -0.16
CA GLY A 106 10.35 -11.03 0.97
C GLY A 106 9.00 -10.71 1.61
N ASP A 107 8.02 -11.59 1.48
CA ASP A 107 6.75 -11.56 2.22
C ASP A 107 6.56 -12.89 2.96
N ARG A 108 6.15 -12.79 4.22
CA ARG A 108 5.84 -13.97 5.04
C ARG A 108 4.49 -14.58 4.69
N GLY A 109 3.65 -13.81 4.04
CA GLY A 109 2.27 -14.14 3.79
C GLY A 109 1.32 -13.73 4.91
N GLY A 110 0.05 -13.80 4.62
CA GLY A 110 -1.01 -13.47 5.54
C GLY A 110 -2.35 -13.30 4.82
N PRO A 111 -3.45 -13.11 5.56
CA PRO A 111 -4.78 -13.08 4.97
C PRO A 111 -4.99 -11.95 3.96
N SER A 112 -4.37 -10.79 4.19
CA SER A 112 -4.48 -9.63 3.27
C SER A 112 -3.88 -9.93 1.91
N MET A 113 -2.59 -10.33 1.89
CA MET A 113 -1.86 -10.60 0.66
C MET A 113 -2.47 -11.76 -0.12
N SER A 114 -2.90 -12.78 0.60
CA SER A 114 -3.45 -14.01 0.00
C SER A 114 -4.98 -13.99 -0.23
N GLN A 115 -5.61 -12.82 -0.17
CA GLN A 115 -7.06 -12.70 -0.34
C GLN A 115 -7.84 -13.68 0.55
N SER A 116 -7.55 -13.66 1.86
CA SER A 116 -8.09 -14.61 2.85
C SER A 116 -7.72 -16.07 2.55
N PHE A 117 -6.46 -16.30 2.18
CA PHE A 117 -5.90 -17.63 1.86
C PHE A 117 -6.49 -18.32 0.63
N THR A 118 -7.05 -17.54 -0.30
CA THR A 118 -7.61 -18.06 -1.56
C THR A 118 -6.66 -17.87 -2.76
N PHE A 119 -5.65 -16.97 -2.64
CA PHE A 119 -4.67 -16.71 -3.69
C PHE A 119 -3.33 -16.19 -3.13
N PRO A 120 -2.29 -17.03 -3.04
CA PRO A 120 -2.33 -18.48 -3.25
C PRO A 120 -3.20 -19.18 -2.21
N ARG A 121 -3.85 -20.27 -2.62
CA ARG A 121 -4.70 -21.06 -1.72
C ARG A 121 -3.85 -21.78 -0.70
N ALA A 122 -4.25 -21.71 0.55
CA ALA A 122 -3.59 -22.43 1.62
C ALA A 122 -4.35 -23.73 1.97
N PRO A 123 -3.66 -24.78 2.46
CA PRO A 123 -2.20 -24.91 2.59
C PRO A 123 -1.50 -25.30 1.27
N LYS A 124 -2.27 -25.77 0.28
CA LYS A 124 -1.74 -26.22 -1.01
C LYS A 124 -2.08 -25.20 -2.09
N PRO A 125 -1.08 -24.45 -2.60
CA PRO A 125 -1.26 -23.54 -3.73
C PRO A 125 -1.75 -24.28 -4.97
N ASP A 126 -2.54 -23.60 -5.81
CA ASP A 126 -3.04 -24.14 -7.07
C ASP A 126 -1.94 -24.21 -8.14
N HIS A 127 -0.85 -23.46 -7.95
CA HIS A 127 0.29 -23.36 -8.85
C HIS A 127 1.59 -23.68 -8.13
N PRO A 128 2.66 -24.10 -8.84
CA PRO A 128 4.00 -24.13 -8.27
C PRO A 128 4.34 -22.80 -7.60
N LEU A 129 4.89 -22.88 -6.39
CA LEU A 129 5.23 -21.71 -5.57
C LEU A 129 6.70 -21.76 -5.19
N ILE A 130 7.43 -20.68 -5.49
CA ILE A 130 8.74 -20.37 -4.91
C ILE A 130 8.52 -19.38 -3.77
N HIS A 131 8.95 -19.73 -2.54
CA HIS A 131 8.83 -18.85 -1.39
C HIS A 131 10.21 -18.48 -0.85
N VAL A 132 10.57 -17.20 -0.92
CA VAL A 132 11.85 -16.64 -0.48
C VAL A 132 11.63 -15.82 0.78
N TRP A 133 12.17 -16.28 1.89
CA TRP A 133 12.07 -15.62 3.19
C TRP A 133 13.30 -15.94 4.03
N PRO A 134 13.89 -15.00 4.83
CA PRO A 134 15.13 -15.25 5.57
C PRO A 134 15.04 -16.32 6.65
N ASP A 135 13.89 -16.45 7.29
CA ASP A 135 13.69 -17.42 8.37
C ASP A 135 13.10 -18.72 7.84
N ALA A 136 13.90 -19.80 7.90
CA ALA A 136 13.49 -21.12 7.47
C ALA A 136 12.27 -21.68 8.24
N GLN A 137 12.03 -21.21 9.48
CA GLN A 137 10.88 -21.66 10.28
C GLN A 137 9.54 -21.10 9.79
N GLU A 138 9.55 -20.01 9.04
CA GLU A 138 8.36 -19.42 8.45
C GLU A 138 7.97 -20.05 7.11
N ILE A 139 8.95 -20.66 6.41
CA ILE A 139 8.69 -21.35 5.14
C ILE A 139 7.91 -22.64 5.40
N GLY A 140 6.79 -22.80 4.73
CA GLY A 140 5.91 -23.97 4.91
C GLY A 140 4.84 -23.82 5.99
N ARG A 141 4.83 -22.74 6.76
CA ARG A 141 3.80 -22.53 7.83
C ARG A 141 2.41 -22.30 7.27
N LEU A 142 2.28 -21.55 6.20
CA LEU A 142 0.99 -21.21 5.58
C LEU A 142 0.76 -22.01 4.30
N TRP A 143 1.78 -22.13 3.49
CA TRP A 143 1.73 -22.85 2.21
C TRP A 143 2.79 -23.92 2.16
N HIS A 144 2.49 -25.00 1.47
CA HIS A 144 3.49 -25.98 1.07
C HIS A 144 4.11 -25.51 -0.28
N PRO A 145 5.23 -24.77 -0.26
CA PRO A 145 5.84 -24.29 -1.49
C PRO A 145 6.47 -25.46 -2.26
N THR A 146 6.52 -25.35 -3.59
CA THR A 146 7.27 -26.26 -4.44
C THR A 146 8.77 -26.13 -4.18
N LEU A 147 9.22 -24.89 -3.93
CA LEU A 147 10.58 -24.55 -3.56
C LEU A 147 10.57 -23.47 -2.46
N GLY A 148 11.09 -23.82 -1.29
CA GLY A 148 11.32 -22.88 -0.20
C GLY A 148 12.80 -22.51 -0.12
N ILE A 149 13.11 -21.22 -0.10
CA ILE A 149 14.48 -20.71 -0.06
C ILE A 149 14.68 -19.80 1.14
N ALA A 150 15.42 -20.27 2.13
CA ALA A 150 15.75 -19.51 3.33
C ALA A 150 16.95 -18.59 3.05
N CYS A 151 16.69 -17.37 2.56
CA CYS A 151 17.72 -16.39 2.26
C CYS A 151 17.18 -14.96 2.28
N ASP A 152 18.09 -13.99 2.28
CA ASP A 152 17.76 -12.57 2.11
C ASP A 152 17.20 -12.34 0.69
N PRO A 153 16.08 -11.60 0.54
CA PRO A 153 15.47 -11.33 -0.76
C PRO A 153 16.38 -10.58 -1.74
N GLU A 154 17.22 -9.67 -1.26
CA GLU A 154 18.17 -8.94 -2.10
C GLU A 154 19.25 -9.88 -2.65
N GLU A 155 19.79 -10.75 -1.79
CA GLU A 155 20.78 -11.74 -2.21
C GLU A 155 20.19 -12.79 -3.17
N PHE A 156 18.92 -13.17 -2.98
CA PHE A 156 18.20 -13.99 -3.96
C PHE A 156 18.14 -13.31 -5.32
N LEU A 157 17.66 -12.07 -5.38
CA LEU A 157 17.51 -11.32 -6.63
C LEU A 157 18.87 -11.14 -7.33
N LYS A 158 19.93 -10.74 -6.59
CA LYS A 158 21.28 -10.58 -7.12
C LYS A 158 21.84 -11.89 -7.68
N THR A 159 21.63 -12.99 -6.97
CA THR A 159 22.11 -14.30 -7.40
C THR A 159 21.39 -14.79 -8.65
N MET A 160 20.06 -14.61 -8.73
CA MET A 160 19.31 -14.96 -9.94
C MET A 160 19.79 -14.15 -11.14
N LEU A 161 20.01 -12.84 -10.97
CA LEU A 161 20.54 -11.97 -12.03
C LEU A 161 21.94 -12.36 -12.48
N ALA A 162 22.83 -12.70 -11.54
CA ALA A 162 24.20 -13.13 -11.83
C ALA A 162 24.26 -14.47 -12.58
N ALA A 163 23.33 -15.38 -12.29
CA ALA A 163 23.21 -16.67 -12.98
C ALA A 163 22.70 -16.54 -14.42
N GLY A 164 22.26 -15.37 -14.79
CA GLY A 164 21.84 -15.00 -16.15
C GLY A 164 20.39 -15.29 -16.46
N GLY A 165 19.84 -14.40 -17.27
CA GLY A 165 18.54 -14.56 -17.91
C GLY A 165 18.65 -15.64 -19.00
N GLY A 166 17.61 -15.99 -19.56
CA GLY A 166 17.43 -16.95 -20.64
C GLY A 166 16.08 -17.57 -20.38
N GLY A 167 15.06 -16.94 -20.86
CA GLY A 167 13.71 -17.38 -20.68
C GLY A 167 12.91 -17.16 -21.96
N LYS A 168 11.68 -17.54 -21.90
CA LYS A 168 10.71 -17.26 -22.93
C LYS A 168 10.40 -15.77 -22.98
N ASP A 169 10.06 -15.27 -24.14
CA ASP A 169 9.40 -13.96 -24.29
C ASP A 169 7.99 -14.03 -23.66
N ARG A 170 7.80 -13.27 -22.59
CA ARG A 170 6.52 -13.17 -21.86
C ARG A 170 5.93 -11.77 -21.97
N SER A 171 6.37 -10.99 -22.95
CA SER A 171 5.92 -9.61 -23.15
C SER A 171 4.38 -9.50 -23.26
N GLY A 172 3.75 -10.51 -23.85
CA GLY A 172 2.29 -10.61 -23.91
C GLY A 172 1.64 -10.73 -22.54
N TRP A 173 2.16 -11.61 -21.68
CA TRP A 173 1.69 -11.80 -20.31
C TRP A 173 1.92 -10.57 -19.44
N VAL A 174 3.12 -10.00 -19.52
CA VAL A 174 3.48 -8.77 -18.83
C VAL A 174 2.53 -7.64 -19.22
N LYS A 175 2.26 -7.49 -20.52
CA LYS A 175 1.35 -6.46 -21.03
C LYS A 175 -0.09 -6.69 -20.56
N GLU A 176 -0.59 -7.91 -20.58
CA GLU A 176 -1.96 -8.27 -20.17
C GLU A 176 -2.20 -7.86 -18.70
N LEU A 177 -1.29 -8.22 -17.80
CA LEU A 177 -1.38 -7.83 -16.38
C LEU A 177 -1.20 -6.32 -16.17
N ASN A 178 -0.27 -5.70 -16.88
CA ASN A 178 -0.04 -4.26 -16.79
C ASN A 178 -1.25 -3.45 -17.26
N ASP A 179 -1.89 -3.86 -18.34
CA ASP A 179 -3.11 -3.22 -18.85
C ASP A 179 -4.27 -3.38 -17.86
N ALA A 180 -4.47 -4.57 -17.29
CA ALA A 180 -5.47 -4.80 -16.25
C ALA A 180 -5.18 -3.95 -14.99
N HIS A 181 -3.91 -3.84 -14.59
CA HIS A 181 -3.50 -2.96 -13.49
C HIS A 181 -3.82 -1.49 -13.79
N LYS A 182 -3.46 -0.98 -14.96
CA LYS A 182 -3.75 0.41 -15.36
C LYS A 182 -5.24 0.70 -15.36
N ASN A 183 -6.05 -0.23 -15.87
CA ASN A 183 -7.50 -0.10 -15.86
C ASN A 183 -8.06 0.03 -14.43
N VAL A 184 -7.55 -0.78 -13.49
CA VAL A 184 -7.94 -0.70 -12.07
C VAL A 184 -7.52 0.63 -11.43
N MET A 185 -6.37 1.19 -11.82
CA MET A 185 -5.86 2.46 -11.30
C MET A 185 -6.47 3.69 -11.98
N THR A 186 -7.22 3.51 -13.04
CA THR A 186 -7.88 4.62 -13.73
C THR A 186 -9.13 5.04 -12.96
N TRP A 187 -9.15 6.28 -12.48
CA TRP A 187 -10.30 6.86 -11.81
C TRP A 187 -11.33 7.35 -12.82
N THR A 188 -12.57 6.90 -12.68
CA THR A 188 -13.72 7.49 -13.39
C THR A 188 -14.49 8.36 -12.41
N PRO A 189 -14.61 9.69 -12.66
CA PRO A 189 -15.32 10.59 -11.76
C PRO A 189 -16.77 10.14 -11.57
N VAL A 190 -17.20 10.13 -10.32
CA VAL A 190 -18.60 9.94 -9.90
C VAL A 190 -18.95 10.96 -8.85
N SER A 191 -20.16 11.44 -8.83
CA SER A 191 -20.67 12.40 -7.85
C SER A 191 -21.59 11.73 -6.85
N SER A 192 -21.73 12.33 -5.68
CA SER A 192 -22.61 11.88 -4.62
C SER A 192 -23.41 13.05 -4.04
N ASN A 193 -24.57 12.74 -3.47
CA ASN A 193 -25.44 13.72 -2.81
C ASN A 193 -25.23 13.79 -1.28
N ASP A 194 -24.41 12.90 -0.71
CA ASP A 194 -24.14 12.81 0.74
C ASP A 194 -22.71 13.24 1.13
N GLY A 195 -21.95 13.80 0.19
CA GLY A 195 -20.59 14.29 0.42
C GLY A 195 -19.68 14.10 -0.79
N VAL A 196 -18.42 14.50 -0.65
CA VAL A 196 -17.41 14.38 -1.71
C VAL A 196 -17.00 12.92 -1.87
N VAL A 197 -17.00 12.42 -3.10
CA VAL A 197 -16.39 11.09 -3.36
C VAL A 197 -14.88 11.23 -3.28
N PHE A 198 -14.24 10.51 -2.35
CA PHE A 198 -12.86 10.75 -1.95
C PHE A 198 -11.84 10.56 -3.11
N GLY A 199 -12.24 9.85 -4.16
CA GLY A 199 -11.46 9.72 -5.39
C GLY A 199 -11.07 11.05 -6.03
N HIS A 200 -11.95 12.06 -6.00
CA HIS A 200 -11.63 13.41 -6.52
C HIS A 200 -10.43 14.02 -5.79
N VAL A 201 -10.42 13.90 -4.46
CA VAL A 201 -9.33 14.42 -3.61
C VAL A 201 -8.03 13.68 -3.89
N ILE A 202 -8.07 12.35 -4.01
CA ILE A 202 -6.88 11.53 -4.30
C ILE A 202 -6.28 11.85 -5.67
N GLN A 203 -7.12 12.05 -6.69
CA GLN A 203 -6.65 12.45 -8.01
C GLN A 203 -5.96 13.82 -7.97
N GLU A 204 -6.52 14.77 -7.25
CA GLU A 204 -5.90 16.09 -7.12
C GLU A 204 -4.58 16.04 -6.35
N ILE A 205 -4.53 15.31 -5.23
CA ILE A 205 -3.30 15.09 -4.46
C ILE A 205 -2.21 14.48 -5.35
N GLY A 206 -2.56 13.54 -6.22
CA GLY A 206 -1.62 12.89 -7.14
C GLY A 206 -0.87 13.87 -8.05
N LYS A 207 -1.47 15.03 -8.39
CA LYS A 207 -0.83 16.08 -9.20
C LYS A 207 0.24 16.88 -8.43
N HIS A 208 0.16 16.88 -7.09
CA HIS A 208 1.06 17.63 -6.20
C HIS A 208 2.07 16.74 -5.48
N LEU A 209 1.92 15.41 -5.59
CA LEU A 209 2.79 14.46 -4.89
C LEU A 209 4.17 14.41 -5.55
N THR A 210 5.23 14.62 -4.76
CA THR A 210 6.60 14.49 -5.24
C THR A 210 7.02 13.01 -5.32
N GLU A 211 7.97 12.70 -6.22
CA GLU A 211 8.46 11.34 -6.42
C GLU A 211 9.08 10.70 -5.16
N ASN A 212 9.51 11.52 -4.20
CA ASN A 212 10.14 11.08 -2.96
C ASN A 212 9.28 11.38 -1.71
N ALA A 213 8.00 11.62 -1.86
CA ALA A 213 7.13 11.91 -0.73
C ALA A 213 7.07 10.73 0.25
N VAL A 214 6.93 11.06 1.54
CA VAL A 214 6.49 10.12 2.57
C VAL A 214 4.97 10.15 2.63
N VAL A 215 4.35 9.05 2.30
CA VAL A 215 2.89 8.88 2.31
C VAL A 215 2.51 7.97 3.45
N THR A 216 1.60 8.40 4.31
CA THR A 216 1.12 7.56 5.40
C THR A 216 -0.39 7.35 5.32
N THR A 217 -0.85 6.24 5.84
CA THR A 217 -2.28 5.95 5.92
C THR A 217 -2.65 5.30 7.23
N ASP A 218 -3.80 5.68 7.74
CA ASP A 218 -4.45 4.98 8.83
C ASP A 218 -5.28 3.78 8.33
N ALA A 219 -5.85 3.01 9.24
CA ALA A 219 -6.76 1.92 8.91
C ALA A 219 -8.19 2.43 8.73
N GLY A 220 -8.85 1.95 7.68
CA GLY A 220 -10.24 2.28 7.35
C GLY A 220 -10.49 2.15 5.86
N ASN A 221 -11.76 2.12 5.46
CA ASN A 221 -12.14 1.98 4.05
C ASN A 221 -11.65 3.14 3.19
N PHE A 222 -11.55 4.36 3.76
CA PHE A 222 -10.99 5.52 3.06
C PHE A 222 -9.59 5.24 2.52
N SER A 223 -8.79 4.40 3.20
CA SER A 223 -7.42 4.08 2.78
C SER A 223 -7.36 3.28 1.47
N SER A 224 -8.48 2.70 1.05
CA SER A 224 -8.57 2.02 -0.25
C SER A 224 -8.44 2.98 -1.44
N TRP A 225 -8.87 4.24 -1.28
CA TRP A 225 -8.79 5.26 -2.33
C TRP A 225 -7.34 5.63 -2.69
N PRO A 226 -6.48 6.09 -1.75
CA PRO A 226 -5.07 6.32 -2.07
C PRO A 226 -4.35 5.02 -2.43
N SER A 227 -4.74 3.89 -1.83
CA SER A 227 -4.15 2.59 -2.17
C SER A 227 -4.42 2.16 -3.60
N GLN A 228 -5.56 2.53 -4.17
CA GLN A 228 -5.91 2.16 -5.54
C GLN A 228 -5.43 3.20 -6.56
N PHE A 229 -5.61 4.49 -6.30
CA PHE A 229 -5.47 5.52 -7.33
C PHE A 229 -4.19 6.35 -7.23
N LEU A 230 -3.46 6.33 -6.10
CA LEU A 230 -2.26 7.11 -5.97
C LEU A 230 -1.08 6.40 -6.64
N HIS A 231 -0.43 7.06 -7.60
CA HIS A 231 0.77 6.53 -8.21
C HIS A 231 1.96 6.69 -7.27
N LEU A 232 2.63 5.59 -6.98
CA LEU A 232 3.81 5.55 -6.13
C LEU A 232 4.98 4.94 -6.91
N THR A 233 6.16 5.47 -6.64
CA THR A 233 7.43 4.98 -7.16
C THR A 233 8.24 4.36 -6.02
N GLN A 234 9.35 3.71 -6.34
CA GLN A 234 10.29 3.18 -5.35
C GLN A 234 11.05 4.26 -4.56
N LYS A 235 10.92 5.53 -4.95
CA LYS A 235 11.48 6.67 -4.21
C LYS A 235 10.54 7.16 -3.10
N ASN A 236 9.25 6.80 -3.16
CA ASN A 236 8.29 7.09 -2.11
C ASN A 236 8.46 6.14 -0.94
N ASP A 237 8.13 6.59 0.27
CA ASP A 237 7.82 5.70 1.38
C ASP A 237 6.30 5.65 1.58
N PHE A 238 5.76 4.45 1.69
CA PHE A 238 4.35 4.26 2.03
C PHE A 238 4.24 3.52 3.35
N LEU A 239 3.80 4.24 4.37
CA LEU A 239 3.75 3.77 5.76
C LEU A 239 2.30 3.56 6.21
N GLY A 240 2.04 2.47 6.86
CA GLY A 240 0.74 2.17 7.45
C GLY A 240 0.84 1.04 8.46
N ALA A 241 -0.12 0.95 9.37
CA ALA A 241 -0.14 -0.12 10.37
C ALA A 241 -0.27 -1.49 9.70
N THR A 242 0.77 -2.30 9.78
CA THR A 242 0.79 -3.64 9.17
C THR A 242 -0.27 -4.57 9.73
N VAL A 243 -0.62 -4.39 11.01
CA VAL A 243 -1.68 -5.15 11.69
C VAL A 243 -3.09 -4.57 11.51
N GLY A 244 -3.23 -3.44 10.79
CA GLY A 244 -4.54 -2.83 10.55
C GLY A 244 -5.11 -2.05 11.73
N ALA A 245 -4.27 -1.63 12.69
CA ALA A 245 -4.71 -0.77 13.78
C ALA A 245 -5.08 0.63 13.26
N MET A 246 -6.09 1.24 13.88
CA MET A 246 -6.41 2.66 13.72
C MET A 246 -5.46 3.50 14.58
N GLY A 247 -5.20 4.74 14.18
CA GLY A 247 -4.41 5.74 14.90
C GLY A 247 -2.98 5.97 14.42
N PRO A 248 -2.26 5.08 13.74
CA PRO A 248 -0.86 5.32 13.40
C PRO A 248 -0.63 6.35 12.28
N GLY A 249 -1.66 6.80 11.58
CA GLY A 249 -1.51 7.67 10.41
C GLY A 249 -0.72 8.95 10.71
N VAL A 250 -1.09 9.72 11.75
CA VAL A 250 -0.39 10.94 12.14
C VAL A 250 0.97 10.66 12.77
N PRO A 251 1.12 9.76 13.78
CA PRO A 251 2.43 9.42 14.32
C PRO A 251 3.43 8.93 13.29
N CYS A 252 3.01 8.10 12.35
CA CYS A 252 3.88 7.64 11.25
C CYS A 252 4.31 8.80 10.35
N ALA A 253 3.44 9.76 10.08
CA ALA A 253 3.76 10.93 9.28
C ALA A 253 4.80 11.82 9.99
N VAL A 254 4.62 12.05 11.28
CA VAL A 254 5.58 12.79 12.11
C VAL A 254 6.94 12.09 12.10
N ALA A 255 6.96 10.79 12.38
CA ALA A 255 8.19 9.99 12.38
C ALA A 255 8.87 10.02 10.99
N GLY A 256 8.11 9.86 9.92
CA GLY A 256 8.61 9.94 8.56
C GLY A 256 9.24 11.30 8.24
N GLY A 257 8.56 12.39 8.59
CA GLY A 257 9.07 13.75 8.37
C GLY A 257 10.34 14.06 9.16
N LEU A 258 10.40 13.60 10.41
CA LEU A 258 11.61 13.77 11.26
C LEU A 258 12.78 12.91 10.77
N SER A 259 12.51 11.70 10.27
CA SER A 259 13.55 10.78 9.79
C SER A 259 14.10 11.17 8.42
N THR A 260 13.32 11.92 7.62
CA THR A 260 13.69 12.32 6.26
C THR A 260 13.43 13.83 6.04
N PRO A 261 14.21 14.72 6.68
CA PRO A 261 14.02 16.16 6.55
C PRO A 261 14.02 16.64 5.10
N GLY A 262 13.13 17.58 4.79
CA GLY A 262 13.02 18.17 3.45
C GLY A 262 12.19 17.37 2.46
N ARG A 263 11.72 16.17 2.81
CA ARG A 263 10.76 15.43 1.98
C ARG A 263 9.32 15.90 2.25
N GLN A 264 8.50 15.86 1.24
CA GLN A 264 7.06 16.07 1.38
C GLN A 264 6.43 14.96 2.22
N VAL A 265 5.55 15.32 3.17
CA VAL A 265 4.85 14.37 4.04
C VAL A 265 3.35 14.52 3.85
N VAL A 266 2.69 13.45 3.44
CA VAL A 266 1.24 13.40 3.21
C VAL A 266 0.63 12.26 4.01
N ALA A 267 -0.37 12.57 4.84
CA ALA A 267 -1.07 11.60 5.67
C ALA A 267 -2.55 11.53 5.30
N PHE A 268 -3.06 10.31 5.23
CA PHE A 268 -4.48 10.03 5.06
C PHE A 268 -5.03 9.39 6.33
N CYS A 269 -6.00 10.03 6.97
CA CYS A 269 -6.65 9.53 8.18
C CYS A 269 -8.17 9.58 8.03
N GLY A 270 -8.86 8.62 8.62
CA GLY A 270 -10.30 8.75 8.84
C GLY A 270 -10.57 9.59 10.09
N ASP A 271 -11.77 10.15 10.17
CA ASP A 271 -12.23 10.94 11.29
C ASP A 271 -12.10 10.22 12.64
N GLY A 272 -12.54 8.95 12.71
CA GLY A 272 -12.40 8.15 13.93
C GLY A 272 -10.94 7.80 14.27
N GLY A 273 -10.06 7.63 13.26
CA GLY A 273 -8.65 7.31 13.46
C GLY A 273 -7.84 8.50 13.97
N VAL A 274 -8.04 9.68 13.38
CA VAL A 274 -7.34 10.89 13.80
C VAL A 274 -7.65 11.28 15.25
N MET A 275 -8.86 11.00 15.72
CA MET A 275 -9.25 11.26 17.12
C MET A 275 -8.55 10.35 18.15
N MET A 276 -7.85 9.31 17.71
CA MET A 276 -7.11 8.42 18.62
C MET A 276 -5.72 8.98 18.97
N THR A 277 -5.01 9.54 17.97
CA THR A 277 -3.58 9.94 18.10
C THR A 277 -3.25 11.21 17.34
N GLY A 278 -4.24 11.94 16.88
CA GLY A 278 -4.05 13.18 16.10
C GLY A 278 -3.35 14.29 16.88
N ASN A 279 -3.32 14.20 18.23
CA ASN A 279 -2.57 15.10 19.10
C ASN A 279 -1.07 15.15 18.75
N GLU A 280 -0.51 14.15 18.05
CA GLU A 280 0.87 14.20 17.53
C GLU A 280 1.07 15.27 16.45
N LEU A 281 -0.01 15.92 15.98
CA LEU A 281 0.08 17.12 15.18
C LEU A 281 0.86 18.23 15.90
N ALA A 282 0.77 18.30 17.25
CA ALA A 282 1.58 19.21 18.05
C ALA A 282 3.09 18.96 17.84
N THR A 283 3.52 17.71 17.79
CA THR A 283 4.90 17.32 17.49
C THR A 283 5.31 17.75 16.10
N ALA A 284 4.43 17.56 15.09
CA ALA A 284 4.70 18.01 13.71
C ALA A 284 4.94 19.52 13.66
N VAL A 285 4.08 20.32 14.30
CA VAL A 285 4.19 21.77 14.34
C VAL A 285 5.45 22.20 15.11
N GLN A 286 5.70 21.63 16.28
CA GLN A 286 6.86 21.96 17.10
C GLN A 286 8.19 21.76 16.38
N TYR A 287 8.31 20.70 15.58
CA TYR A 287 9.53 20.37 14.87
C TYR A 287 9.53 20.80 13.39
N GLY A 288 8.53 21.56 12.95
CA GLY A 288 8.47 22.12 11.61
C GLY A 288 8.30 21.05 10.50
N VAL A 289 7.68 19.91 10.79
CA VAL A 289 7.35 18.90 9.78
C VAL A 289 6.25 19.44 8.86
N PRO A 290 6.47 19.56 7.53
CA PRO A 290 5.50 20.13 6.59
C PRO A 290 4.40 19.12 6.26
N LEU A 291 3.76 18.57 7.27
CA LEU A 291 2.72 17.55 7.16
C LEU A 291 1.47 18.08 6.45
N LYS A 292 1.01 17.40 5.40
CA LYS A 292 -0.29 17.59 4.78
C LYS A 292 -1.21 16.45 5.25
N LEU A 293 -2.03 16.74 6.26
CA LEU A 293 -2.95 15.78 6.87
C LEU A 293 -4.34 15.90 6.22
N PHE A 294 -4.71 14.91 5.42
CA PHE A 294 -6.03 14.80 4.81
C PHE A 294 -6.93 13.91 5.67
N ILE A 295 -8.00 14.47 6.21
CA ILE A 295 -8.97 13.79 7.05
C ILE A 295 -10.22 13.47 6.24
N ALA A 296 -10.46 12.20 6.01
CA ALA A 296 -11.66 11.67 5.38
C ALA A 296 -12.77 11.57 6.43
N ASN A 297 -13.62 12.60 6.50
CA ASN A 297 -14.68 12.72 7.50
C ASN A 297 -16.04 12.34 6.90
N ASN A 298 -16.54 11.15 7.23
CA ASN A 298 -17.89 10.71 6.91
C ASN A 298 -18.80 10.62 8.15
N SER A 299 -18.36 11.15 9.28
CA SER A 299 -19.05 11.14 10.58
C SER A 299 -19.42 9.72 11.04
N ALA A 300 -18.59 8.72 10.69
CA ALA A 300 -18.88 7.35 11.06
C ALA A 300 -17.60 6.47 11.12
N TYR A 301 -17.67 5.41 11.93
CA TYR A 301 -16.76 4.28 11.78
C TYR A 301 -17.13 3.50 10.50
N GLY A 302 -16.77 4.05 9.33
CA GLY A 302 -17.23 3.60 8.02
C GLY A 302 -17.00 2.12 7.73
N THR A 303 -15.85 1.56 8.15
CA THR A 303 -15.56 0.13 7.98
C THR A 303 -16.53 -0.75 8.79
N ILE A 304 -16.82 -0.36 10.03
CA ILE A 304 -17.77 -1.09 10.88
C ILE A 304 -19.19 -0.95 10.28
N ARG A 305 -19.56 0.26 9.85
CA ARG A 305 -20.83 0.52 9.17
C ARG A 305 -21.04 -0.37 7.95
N MET A 306 -20.00 -0.52 7.12
CA MET A 306 -20.02 -1.42 5.97
C MET A 306 -20.26 -2.88 6.38
N HIS A 307 -19.61 -3.35 7.44
CA HIS A 307 -19.82 -4.71 7.93
C HIS A 307 -21.21 -4.91 8.52
N GLN A 308 -21.78 -3.90 9.18
CA GLN A 308 -23.16 -3.94 9.63
C GLN A 308 -24.13 -4.01 8.44
N ALA A 309 -23.96 -3.15 7.43
CA ALA A 309 -24.77 -3.17 6.23
C ALA A 309 -24.75 -4.54 5.55
N LYS A 310 -23.56 -5.16 5.45
CA LYS A 310 -23.38 -6.47 4.81
C LYS A 310 -23.98 -7.63 5.60
N ASN A 311 -23.74 -7.67 6.91
CA ASN A 311 -24.06 -8.86 7.73
C ASN A 311 -25.37 -8.74 8.50
N PHE A 312 -25.84 -7.49 8.69
CA PHE A 312 -27.02 -7.14 9.46
C PHE A 312 -27.76 -5.96 8.82
N PRO A 313 -28.32 -6.12 7.60
CA PRO A 313 -29.00 -5.04 6.89
C PRO A 313 -30.07 -4.37 7.75
N GLY A 314 -30.14 -3.03 7.70
CA GLY A 314 -31.09 -2.23 8.47
C GLY A 314 -30.84 -2.16 9.99
N ARG A 315 -29.77 -2.79 10.50
CA ARG A 315 -29.47 -2.85 11.95
C ARG A 315 -28.22 -2.05 12.30
N VAL A 316 -28.23 -0.76 11.99
CA VAL A 316 -27.13 0.14 12.32
C VAL A 316 -27.10 0.49 13.78
N THR A 317 -25.94 0.41 14.42
CA THR A 317 -25.74 0.79 15.81
C THR A 317 -24.31 1.23 16.10
N ALA A 318 -24.14 2.24 16.95
CA ALA A 318 -22.87 2.68 17.52
C ALA A 318 -21.74 2.98 16.50
N THR A 319 -22.10 3.39 15.28
CA THR A 319 -21.11 3.75 14.23
C THR A 319 -21.09 5.22 13.91
N GLU A 320 -22.05 5.99 14.38
CA GLU A 320 -22.12 7.44 14.15
C GLU A 320 -21.10 8.17 15.04
N LEU A 321 -20.43 9.16 14.47
CA LEU A 321 -19.48 10.01 15.17
C LEU A 321 -19.96 11.45 15.18
N ARG A 322 -19.75 12.15 16.30
CA ARG A 322 -19.85 13.60 16.41
C ARG A 322 -18.44 14.17 16.46
N ASN A 323 -17.98 14.61 15.33
CA ASN A 323 -16.63 15.08 15.15
C ASN A 323 -16.49 16.58 15.49
N PRO A 324 -15.32 17.06 15.90
CA PRO A 324 -15.01 18.48 15.91
C PRO A 324 -14.96 19.01 14.47
N ASP A 325 -14.89 20.33 14.32
CA ASP A 325 -14.36 20.98 13.13
C ASP A 325 -12.85 20.68 13.06
N PHE A 326 -12.43 19.80 12.16
CA PHE A 326 -11.04 19.39 12.09
C PHE A 326 -10.12 20.47 11.51
N ALA A 327 -10.64 21.41 10.72
CA ALA A 327 -9.86 22.56 10.28
C ALA A 327 -9.50 23.44 11.48
N ALA A 328 -10.50 23.84 12.28
CA ALA A 328 -10.30 24.61 13.50
C ALA A 328 -9.50 23.86 14.56
N TRP A 329 -9.71 22.53 14.67
CA TRP A 329 -8.89 21.66 15.53
C TRP A 329 -7.41 21.70 15.12
N GLY A 330 -7.11 21.63 13.84
CA GLY A 330 -5.74 21.75 13.32
C GLY A 330 -5.12 23.12 13.65
N GLU A 331 -5.90 24.19 13.50
CA GLU A 331 -5.44 25.56 13.82
C GLU A 331 -5.12 25.73 15.31
N SER A 332 -5.81 25.02 16.19
CA SER A 332 -5.52 25.06 17.64
C SER A 332 -4.13 24.51 18.00
N PHE A 333 -3.51 23.68 17.14
CA PHE A 333 -2.14 23.21 17.25
C PHE A 333 -1.13 24.11 16.52
N GLY A 334 -1.58 25.11 15.76
CA GLY A 334 -0.73 25.97 14.93
C GLY A 334 -0.51 25.48 13.50
N ALA A 335 -1.25 24.47 13.06
CA ALA A 335 -1.31 24.08 11.65
C ALA A 335 -2.27 25.00 10.88
N LYS A 336 -2.23 24.99 9.53
CA LYS A 336 -3.22 25.69 8.71
C LYS A 336 -4.42 24.79 8.44
N GLY A 337 -5.60 25.24 8.80
CA GLY A 337 -6.86 24.52 8.57
C GLY A 337 -7.45 24.80 7.20
N PHE A 338 -8.01 23.76 6.56
CA PHE A 338 -8.75 23.81 5.30
C PHE A 338 -9.97 22.88 5.37
N LEU A 339 -11.03 23.23 4.65
CA LEU A 339 -12.25 22.44 4.58
C LEU A 339 -12.67 22.25 3.12
N ILE A 340 -13.01 21.01 2.75
CA ILE A 340 -13.60 20.62 1.46
C ILE A 340 -14.98 20.05 1.76
N GLN A 341 -16.04 20.74 1.30
CA GLN A 341 -17.43 20.30 1.43
C GLN A 341 -18.03 19.85 0.11
N ASN A 342 -17.53 20.37 -1.00
CA ASN A 342 -18.02 20.12 -2.34
C ASN A 342 -16.90 19.75 -3.31
N GLU A 343 -17.22 19.00 -4.35
CA GLU A 343 -16.26 18.58 -5.38
C GLU A 343 -15.57 19.76 -6.07
N SER A 344 -16.30 20.88 -6.27
CA SER A 344 -15.75 22.09 -6.90
C SER A 344 -14.64 22.77 -6.09
N GLU A 345 -14.55 22.52 -4.79
CA GLU A 345 -13.55 23.10 -3.89
C GLU A 345 -12.24 22.30 -3.87
N VAL A 346 -12.26 21.07 -4.37
CA VAL A 346 -11.16 20.11 -4.24
C VAL A 346 -9.86 20.66 -4.81
N ALA A 347 -9.86 21.12 -6.06
CA ALA A 347 -8.64 21.53 -6.75
C ALA A 347 -7.99 22.74 -6.07
N GLU A 348 -8.75 23.77 -5.74
CA GLU A 348 -8.23 24.97 -5.12
C GLU A 348 -7.72 24.69 -3.71
N THR A 349 -8.49 23.95 -2.90
CA THR A 349 -8.15 23.68 -1.50
C THR A 349 -6.92 22.78 -1.40
N VAL A 350 -6.82 21.73 -2.21
CA VAL A 350 -5.65 20.84 -2.24
C VAL A 350 -4.40 21.62 -2.66
N ALA A 351 -4.49 22.42 -3.73
CA ALA A 351 -3.38 23.27 -4.16
C ALA A 351 -2.92 24.25 -3.07
N ALA A 352 -3.87 24.91 -2.38
CA ALA A 352 -3.57 25.81 -1.27
C ALA A 352 -2.88 25.10 -0.10
N ALA A 353 -3.33 23.89 0.25
CA ALA A 353 -2.70 23.09 1.30
C ALA A 353 -1.27 22.70 0.95
N PHE A 354 -1.00 22.30 -0.29
CA PHE A 354 0.36 21.97 -0.73
C PHE A 354 1.27 23.21 -0.84
N LYS A 355 0.70 24.37 -1.16
CA LYS A 355 1.45 25.64 -1.23
C LYS A 355 1.85 26.17 0.17
N HIS A 356 1.14 25.78 1.22
CA HIS A 356 1.49 26.19 2.58
C HIS A 356 2.78 25.49 3.05
N ASP A 357 3.78 26.23 3.55
CA ASP A 357 5.08 25.68 3.92
C ASP A 357 5.05 24.82 5.19
N GLY A 358 4.15 25.11 6.13
CA GLY A 358 4.01 24.40 7.40
C GLY A 358 3.08 23.19 7.36
N ALA A 359 2.74 22.71 8.55
CA ALA A 359 1.70 21.69 8.71
C ALA A 359 0.33 22.22 8.28
N ALA A 360 -0.43 21.42 7.55
CA ALA A 360 -1.78 21.73 7.10
C ALA A 360 -2.72 20.56 7.39
N VAL A 361 -3.92 20.88 7.85
CA VAL A 361 -5.02 19.94 8.06
C VAL A 361 -6.11 20.23 7.05
N VAL A 362 -6.45 19.25 6.22
CA VAL A 362 -7.50 19.35 5.21
C VAL A 362 -8.62 18.38 5.61
N GLU A 363 -9.71 18.93 6.17
CA GLU A 363 -10.91 18.16 6.40
C GLU A 363 -11.67 18.01 5.08
N THR A 364 -12.01 16.79 4.70
CA THR A 364 -12.92 16.53 3.57
C THR A 364 -14.19 15.88 4.08
N ARG A 365 -15.34 16.49 3.84
CA ARG A 365 -16.67 15.89 4.09
C ARG A 365 -16.96 14.88 3.00
N ILE A 366 -16.59 13.61 3.25
CA ILE A 366 -16.71 12.55 2.25
C ILE A 366 -18.06 11.85 2.33
N SER A 367 -18.49 11.31 1.18
CA SER A 367 -19.65 10.43 1.08
C SER A 367 -19.49 9.19 1.97
N LEU A 368 -20.48 8.91 2.82
CA LEU A 368 -20.57 7.64 3.54
C LEU A 368 -21.05 6.52 2.61
N ASN A 369 -21.94 6.86 1.67
CA ASN A 369 -22.45 5.88 0.71
C ASN A 369 -21.32 5.30 -0.17
N HIS A 370 -20.47 6.16 -0.75
CA HIS A 370 -19.28 5.71 -1.51
C HIS A 370 -18.16 5.23 -0.57
N ILE A 371 -18.43 4.15 0.15
CA ILE A 371 -17.59 3.65 1.23
C ILE A 371 -16.21 3.15 0.75
N SER A 372 -16.08 2.78 -0.51
CA SER A 372 -14.83 2.36 -1.14
C SER A 372 -14.87 2.56 -2.67
N PRO A 373 -13.73 2.47 -3.37
CA PRO A 373 -13.69 2.58 -4.83
C PRO A 373 -14.57 1.59 -5.58
N SER A 374 -14.89 0.46 -4.97
CA SER A 374 -15.55 -0.67 -5.65
C SER A 374 -17.00 -0.90 -5.23
N THR A 375 -17.50 -0.18 -4.21
CA THR A 375 -18.86 -0.44 -3.72
C THR A 375 -19.42 0.73 -2.90
N THR A 376 -20.75 0.79 -2.85
CA THR A 376 -21.52 1.71 -2.02
C THR A 376 -22.23 0.95 -0.90
N ILE A 377 -22.65 1.67 0.15
CA ILE A 377 -23.48 1.08 1.22
C ILE A 377 -24.81 0.58 0.64
N GLU A 378 -25.46 1.36 -0.22
CA GLU A 378 -26.70 0.95 -0.88
C GLU A 378 -26.57 -0.34 -1.69
N ALA A 379 -25.48 -0.47 -2.45
CA ALA A 379 -25.21 -1.70 -3.22
C ALA A 379 -25.00 -2.92 -2.30
N ILE A 380 -24.37 -2.71 -1.14
CA ILE A 380 -24.16 -3.78 -0.14
C ILE A 380 -25.50 -4.19 0.51
N GLU A 381 -26.37 -3.24 0.83
CA GLU A 381 -27.66 -3.52 1.47
C GLU A 381 -28.66 -4.17 0.50
N SER A 382 -28.45 -3.99 -0.80
CA SER A 382 -29.28 -4.57 -1.87
C SER A 382 -28.81 -5.94 -2.36
N SER A 383 -27.64 -6.44 -1.89
CA SER A 383 -27.04 -7.71 -2.31
C SER A 383 -27.33 -8.83 -1.31
#